data_26c10f746f158500ae5be4c45b486b11
#
_entry.id   26c10f746f158500ae5be4c45b486b11
#
_cell.length_a   1.000
_cell.length_b   1.000
_cell.length_c   1.000
_cell.angle_alpha   90.00
_cell.angle_beta   90.00
_cell.angle_gamma   90.00
#
_symmetry.space_group_name_H-M   'P 1'
#
loop_
_entity.id
_entity.type
_entity.pdbx_description
1 polymer ?
#
loop_
_entity_poly.entity_id
_entity_poly.type
_entity_poly.pdbx_seq_one_letter_code
_entity_poly.pdbx_strand_id
1 'polypeptide(L)'
;MKNKWILILIILFCIVLGFLLGRYLPTTKMTDAGKSATKKERKVKYWVAPMNPAYKRDKPGKSPMGMDLVPVYEDDGGSSDDSSIKISPRVINNLGVMTATAKYEPISKAIDTVGYVAANEDDIENVNSFIDGWVRNLRITAVGDPVRKGQVLFELYSPSLVNAQQELVLALQNNNQQLVEASRKKLITLGLTLNQINELQRTQKVKQQIEVYAKSSGIVSKLNIRDGIYIKPDKILMTIEDLSSVWIRVEVYEAQADWVKMNQIAQATFPGLPGKVW
;
A
#
# COMPACT_ATOMS: atom_id res chain seq x y z
N MET A 1 26.03 29.98 -20.11
CA MET A 1 27.33 29.70 -19.48
C MET A 1 27.37 29.86 -17.95
N LYS A 2 26.27 30.26 -17.30
CA LYS A 2 26.21 30.49 -15.81
C LYS A 2 26.09 29.23 -14.93
N ASN A 3 25.62 28.09 -15.47
CA ASN A 3 25.34 26.90 -14.64
C ASN A 3 26.54 25.97 -14.36
N LYS A 4 27.66 26.12 -15.09
CA LYS A 4 28.84 25.28 -14.88
C LYS A 4 29.62 25.68 -13.61
N TRP A 5 29.60 26.95 -13.24
CA TRP A 5 30.28 27.45 -12.03
C TRP A 5 29.59 27.02 -10.74
N ILE A 6 28.26 26.90 -10.77
CA ILE A 6 27.46 26.40 -9.63
C ILE A 6 27.76 24.94 -9.37
N LEU A 7 27.89 24.14 -10.43
CA LEU A 7 28.24 22.72 -10.32
C LEU A 7 29.64 22.49 -9.72
N ILE A 8 30.60 23.30 -10.11
CA ILE A 8 31.97 23.25 -9.56
C ILE A 8 31.99 23.65 -8.07
N LEU A 9 31.19 24.63 -7.67
CA LEU A 9 31.05 25.06 -6.26
C LEU A 9 30.41 23.94 -5.39
N ILE A 10 29.42 23.24 -5.91
CA ILE A 10 28.77 22.14 -5.20
C ILE A 10 29.73 20.97 -5.01
N ILE A 11 30.51 20.61 -6.04
CA ILE A 11 31.52 19.54 -5.97
C ILE A 11 32.60 19.87 -4.95
N LEU A 12 33.08 21.12 -4.96
CA LEU A 12 34.09 21.58 -4.00
C LEU A 12 33.58 21.59 -2.55
N PHE A 13 32.32 21.94 -2.35
CA PHE A 13 31.66 21.90 -1.05
C PHE A 13 31.49 20.48 -0.53
N CYS A 14 31.13 19.50 -1.38
CA CYS A 14 31.03 18.08 -1.01
C CYS A 14 32.39 17.46 -0.63
N ILE A 15 33.48 17.88 -1.31
CA ILE A 15 34.84 17.40 -1.00
C ILE A 15 35.31 17.94 0.37
N VAL A 16 35.05 19.22 0.66
CA VAL A 16 35.39 19.81 1.95
C VAL A 16 34.59 19.25 3.09
N LEU A 17 33.28 18.97 2.85
CA LEU A 17 32.39 18.33 3.84
C LEU A 17 32.81 16.89 4.13
N GLY A 18 33.19 16.12 3.10
CA GLY A 18 33.72 14.75 3.23
C GLY A 18 35.03 14.69 4.02
N PHE A 19 35.93 15.68 3.81
CA PHE A 19 37.19 15.75 4.54
C PHE A 19 37.02 16.12 6.02
N LEU A 20 36.06 16.99 6.34
CA LEU A 20 35.70 17.34 7.71
C LEU A 20 35.00 16.20 8.47
N LEU A 21 34.09 15.50 7.83
CA LEU A 21 33.44 14.32 8.45
C LEU A 21 34.40 13.14 8.64
N GLY A 22 35.37 12.94 7.74
CA GLY A 22 36.37 11.88 7.84
C GLY A 22 37.31 12.03 9.03
N ARG A 23 37.45 13.24 9.59
CA ARG A 23 38.32 13.51 10.71
C ARG A 23 37.67 13.23 12.08
N TYR A 24 36.33 13.11 12.11
CA TYR A 24 35.55 12.85 13.34
C TYR A 24 35.15 11.38 13.54
N LEU A 25 35.40 10.50 12.57
CA LEU A 25 35.14 9.07 12.74
C LEU A 25 36.36 8.42 13.42
N PRO A 26 36.19 7.81 14.59
CA PRO A 26 37.26 7.06 15.23
C PRO A 26 37.57 5.82 14.40
N THR A 27 38.78 5.72 13.87
CA THR A 27 39.32 4.51 13.26
C THR A 27 39.39 3.42 14.29
N THR A 28 38.45 2.49 14.25
CA THR A 28 38.59 1.21 14.95
C THR A 28 39.75 0.46 14.31
N LYS A 29 40.89 0.44 15.00
CA LYS A 29 41.99 -0.44 14.64
C LYS A 29 41.51 -1.89 14.75
N MET A 30 41.45 -2.60 13.63
CA MET A 30 41.42 -4.06 13.61
C MET A 30 42.69 -4.53 14.26
N THR A 31 42.59 -4.96 15.50
CA THR A 31 43.66 -5.66 16.20
C THR A 31 43.61 -7.11 15.73
N ASP A 32 44.65 -7.48 15.03
CA ASP A 32 45.01 -8.86 14.70
C ASP A 32 45.06 -9.68 16.00
N ALA A 33 44.02 -10.52 16.19
CA ALA A 33 43.95 -11.40 17.37
C ALA A 33 44.52 -12.77 17.01
N GLY A 34 45.80 -12.78 16.68
CA GLY A 34 46.66 -13.94 16.85
C GLY A 34 47.13 -14.00 18.30
N LYS A 35 46.25 -14.32 19.25
CA LYS A 35 46.66 -14.63 20.61
C LYS A 35 46.59 -16.14 20.83
N SER A 36 47.78 -16.73 20.79
CA SER A 36 48.14 -17.93 21.51
C SER A 36 47.32 -18.06 22.81
N ALA A 37 46.49 -19.11 22.89
CA ALA A 37 45.81 -19.48 24.11
C ALA A 37 46.85 -19.74 25.21
N THR A 38 47.01 -18.81 26.11
CA THR A 38 47.71 -19.02 27.37
C THR A 38 46.95 -20.14 28.08
N LYS A 39 47.56 -21.32 28.11
CA LYS A 39 47.09 -22.49 28.80
C LYS A 39 47.03 -22.14 30.31
N LYS A 40 45.81 -21.74 30.77
CA LYS A 40 45.57 -21.60 32.22
C LYS A 40 45.88 -22.93 32.84
N GLU A 41 46.94 -23.01 33.67
CA GLU A 41 47.27 -24.21 34.41
C GLU A 41 46.06 -24.62 35.24
N ARG A 42 45.43 -25.71 34.83
CA ARG A 42 44.28 -26.29 35.54
C ARG A 42 44.82 -26.88 36.85
N LYS A 43 44.32 -26.45 37.99
CA LYS A 43 44.68 -27.04 39.30
C LYS A 43 44.14 -28.46 39.32
N VAL A 44 45.08 -29.40 39.60
CA VAL A 44 44.77 -30.81 39.80
C VAL A 44 44.15 -30.99 41.17
N LYS A 45 42.93 -31.54 41.21
CA LYS A 45 42.20 -31.79 42.45
C LYS A 45 42.70 -33.02 43.17
N TYR A 46 42.97 -34.11 42.48
CA TYR A 46 43.54 -35.34 42.97
C TYR A 46 44.01 -36.21 41.80
N TRP A 47 44.79 -37.25 42.14
CA TRP A 47 45.28 -38.22 41.16
C TRP A 47 44.60 -39.58 41.44
N VAL A 48 44.19 -40.30 40.36
CA VAL A 48 43.40 -41.54 40.43
C VAL A 48 44.09 -42.67 39.65
N ALA A 49 43.99 -43.92 40.13
CA ALA A 49 44.45 -45.06 39.34
C ALA A 49 43.48 -45.43 38.22
N PRO A 50 43.97 -45.67 36.97
CA PRO A 50 43.10 -45.95 35.81
C PRO A 50 42.20 -47.19 35.99
N MET A 51 42.64 -48.20 36.71
CA MET A 51 41.91 -49.45 36.90
C MET A 51 41.11 -49.50 38.22
N ASN A 52 41.40 -48.61 39.15
CA ASN A 52 40.70 -48.56 40.45
C ASN A 52 40.38 -47.08 40.80
N PRO A 53 39.19 -46.58 40.47
CA PRO A 53 38.79 -45.20 40.73
C PRO A 53 38.65 -44.84 42.21
N ALA A 54 38.60 -45.82 43.08
CA ALA A 54 38.57 -45.63 44.55
C ALA A 54 39.92 -45.24 45.12
N TYR A 55 41.04 -45.56 44.45
CA TYR A 55 42.36 -45.17 44.87
C TYR A 55 42.73 -43.75 44.44
N LYS A 56 42.63 -42.79 45.36
CA LYS A 56 42.90 -41.38 45.18
C LYS A 56 44.13 -40.92 45.98
N ARG A 57 44.97 -40.03 45.39
CA ARG A 57 46.08 -39.38 46.03
C ARG A 57 46.19 -37.91 45.67
N ASP A 58 46.69 -37.09 46.56
CA ASP A 58 46.88 -35.65 46.37
C ASP A 58 48.15 -35.27 45.57
N LYS A 59 49.02 -36.27 45.33
CA LYS A 59 50.32 -36.09 44.65
C LYS A 59 50.48 -37.09 43.49
N PRO A 60 51.21 -36.70 42.42
CA PRO A 60 51.55 -37.61 41.33
C PRO A 60 52.40 -38.79 41.88
N GLY A 61 52.21 -39.98 41.33
CA GLY A 61 52.93 -41.17 41.72
C GLY A 61 52.38 -42.43 41.05
N LYS A 62 52.83 -43.60 41.49
CA LYS A 62 52.38 -44.90 41.00
C LYS A 62 51.37 -45.54 41.97
N SER A 63 50.44 -46.26 41.40
CA SER A 63 49.52 -47.10 42.18
C SER A 63 50.23 -48.27 42.76
N PRO A 64 49.66 -48.99 43.77
CA PRO A 64 50.26 -50.20 44.33
C PRO A 64 50.57 -51.32 43.33
N MET A 65 49.92 -51.23 42.12
CA MET A 65 50.16 -52.19 41.02
C MET A 65 51.11 -51.63 39.95
N GLY A 66 51.88 -50.56 40.23
CA GLY A 66 52.93 -50.01 39.36
C GLY A 66 52.50 -49.09 38.22
N MET A 67 51.19 -48.80 38.04
CA MET A 67 50.67 -47.95 37.01
C MET A 67 50.70 -46.47 37.43
N ASP A 68 50.97 -45.57 36.51
CA ASP A 68 50.96 -44.12 36.76
C ASP A 68 49.56 -43.62 37.04
N LEU A 69 49.44 -42.74 38.03
CA LEU A 69 48.16 -42.09 38.37
C LEU A 69 47.83 -40.98 37.36
N VAL A 70 46.54 -40.85 36.98
CA VAL A 70 46.01 -39.83 36.06
C VAL A 70 45.46 -38.63 36.86
N PRO A 71 45.83 -37.40 36.51
CA PRO A 71 45.32 -36.21 37.19
C PRO A 71 43.84 -35.95 36.86
N VAL A 72 43.06 -35.69 37.91
CA VAL A 72 41.69 -35.18 37.81
C VAL A 72 41.75 -33.72 38.20
N TYR A 73 41.36 -32.87 37.25
CA TYR A 73 41.36 -31.42 37.40
C TYR A 73 40.08 -30.94 38.11
N GLU A 74 40.23 -29.86 38.86
CA GLU A 74 39.08 -29.16 39.41
C GLU A 74 38.35 -28.49 38.23
N ASP A 75 37.16 -28.99 37.87
CA ASP A 75 36.30 -28.27 36.96
C ASP A 75 35.95 -26.92 37.61
N ASP A 76 36.27 -25.82 36.94
CA ASP A 76 35.85 -24.51 37.36
C ASP A 76 34.30 -24.50 37.37
N GLY A 77 33.77 -24.90 38.54
CA GLY A 77 32.35 -24.76 38.84
C GLY A 77 32.02 -23.28 38.94
N GLY A 78 31.79 -22.66 37.76
CA GLY A 78 31.13 -21.38 37.73
C GLY A 78 29.82 -21.50 38.49
N SER A 79 29.65 -20.62 39.47
CA SER A 79 28.47 -20.32 40.29
C SER A 79 27.24 -21.18 40.02
N SER A 80 26.96 -22.01 41.00
CA SER A 80 25.77 -22.82 41.12
C SER A 80 24.51 -21.97 41.13
N ASP A 81 23.88 -21.86 39.99
CA ASP A 81 22.43 -21.69 39.97
C ASP A 81 21.85 -23.10 40.04
N ASP A 82 21.22 -23.42 41.15
CA ASP A 82 20.92 -24.78 41.65
C ASP A 82 19.80 -25.50 40.88
N SER A 83 19.47 -25.01 39.67
CA SER A 83 18.40 -25.57 38.83
C SER A 83 18.86 -26.03 37.43
N SER A 84 20.15 -25.97 37.09
CA SER A 84 20.60 -26.39 35.76
C SER A 84 21.16 -27.82 35.73
N ILE A 85 20.50 -28.72 35.01
CA ILE A 85 20.98 -30.08 34.75
C ILE A 85 22.07 -30.01 33.68
N LYS A 86 23.33 -30.27 34.06
CA LYS A 86 24.46 -30.35 33.11
C LYS A 86 24.47 -31.72 32.45
N ILE A 87 24.11 -31.76 31.17
CA ILE A 87 24.18 -32.97 30.34
C ILE A 87 25.48 -32.94 29.53
N SER A 88 26.24 -34.05 29.53
CA SER A 88 27.50 -34.08 28.77
C SER A 88 27.25 -33.98 27.25
N PRO A 89 28.14 -33.32 26.48
CA PRO A 89 27.99 -33.18 25.01
C PRO A 89 27.88 -34.54 24.29
N ARG A 90 28.50 -35.61 24.82
CA ARG A 90 28.37 -36.97 24.26
C ARG A 90 26.95 -37.52 24.37
N VAL A 91 26.26 -37.25 25.48
CA VAL A 91 24.87 -37.69 25.67
C VAL A 91 23.94 -36.92 24.76
N ILE A 92 24.15 -35.62 24.62
CA ILE A 92 23.37 -34.77 23.71
C ILE A 92 23.48 -35.27 22.26
N ASN A 93 24.69 -35.54 21.79
CA ASN A 93 24.92 -36.02 20.43
C ASN A 93 24.34 -37.43 20.18
N ASN A 94 24.44 -38.34 21.16
CA ASN A 94 23.93 -39.70 21.02
C ASN A 94 22.41 -39.77 21.10
N LEU A 95 21.73 -38.82 21.77
CA LEU A 95 20.28 -38.77 21.87
C LEU A 95 19.64 -38.01 20.71
N GLY A 96 20.44 -37.43 19.79
CA GLY A 96 19.93 -36.64 18.68
C GLY A 96 19.15 -35.39 19.13
N VAL A 97 19.46 -34.85 20.31
CA VAL A 97 18.79 -33.67 20.86
C VAL A 97 19.18 -32.45 20.02
N MET A 98 18.21 -31.88 19.33
CA MET A 98 18.37 -30.62 18.58
C MET A 98 17.97 -29.46 19.51
N THR A 99 18.86 -28.47 19.61
CA THR A 99 18.60 -27.24 20.37
C THR A 99 18.56 -26.05 19.43
N ALA A 100 17.63 -25.14 19.68
CA ALA A 100 17.54 -23.86 18.95
C ALA A 100 17.47 -22.72 19.96
N THR A 101 18.07 -21.60 19.61
CA THR A 101 17.97 -20.38 20.42
C THR A 101 16.62 -19.72 20.18
N ALA A 102 15.85 -19.49 21.25
CA ALA A 102 14.64 -18.69 21.16
C ALA A 102 15.00 -17.23 20.86
N LYS A 103 14.41 -16.69 19.79
CA LYS A 103 14.57 -15.28 19.43
C LYS A 103 13.24 -14.58 19.63
N TYR A 104 13.32 -13.33 20.09
CA TYR A 104 12.14 -12.47 20.14
C TYR A 104 11.99 -11.78 18.79
N GLU A 105 10.97 -12.18 18.02
CA GLU A 105 10.68 -11.61 16.71
C GLU A 105 9.16 -11.50 16.50
N PRO A 106 8.70 -10.52 15.72
CA PRO A 106 7.27 -10.37 15.43
C PRO A 106 6.76 -11.59 14.64
N ILE A 107 5.71 -12.20 15.13
CA ILE A 107 5.01 -13.27 14.43
C ILE A 107 3.93 -12.63 13.56
N SER A 108 4.04 -12.82 12.25
CA SER A 108 2.99 -12.47 11.31
C SER A 108 2.03 -13.65 11.13
N LYS A 109 0.74 -13.35 11.07
CA LYS A 109 -0.30 -14.32 10.77
C LYS A 109 -0.91 -13.97 9.42
N ALA A 110 -0.79 -14.87 8.45
CA ALA A 110 -1.44 -14.72 7.17
C ALA A 110 -2.93 -15.08 7.28
N ILE A 111 -3.78 -14.32 6.61
CA ILE A 111 -5.20 -14.61 6.43
C ILE A 111 -5.37 -14.94 4.95
N ASP A 112 -5.57 -16.22 4.64
CA ASP A 112 -5.88 -16.67 3.29
C ASP A 112 -7.40 -16.65 3.10
N THR A 113 -7.84 -15.86 2.12
CA THR A 113 -9.26 -15.65 1.88
C THR A 113 -9.53 -15.36 0.41
N VAL A 114 -10.81 -15.26 0.06
CA VAL A 114 -11.25 -14.90 -1.28
C VAL A 114 -11.71 -13.45 -1.34
N GLY A 115 -11.53 -12.86 -2.51
CA GLY A 115 -11.98 -11.50 -2.79
C GLY A 115 -12.55 -11.38 -4.19
N TYR A 116 -13.33 -10.33 -4.41
CA TYR A 116 -13.93 -9.98 -5.69
C TYR A 116 -13.42 -8.63 -6.14
N VAL A 117 -13.09 -8.54 -7.44
CA VAL A 117 -12.79 -7.25 -8.06
C VAL A 117 -14.09 -6.48 -8.25
N ALA A 118 -14.12 -5.25 -7.78
CA ALA A 118 -15.24 -4.33 -7.93
C ALA A 118 -14.74 -3.00 -8.51
N ALA A 119 -15.62 -2.26 -9.15
CA ALA A 119 -15.31 -0.89 -9.55
C ALA A 119 -15.00 -0.06 -8.31
N ASN A 120 -14.10 0.91 -8.45
CA ASN A 120 -13.83 1.90 -7.42
C ASN A 120 -15.08 2.78 -7.24
N GLU A 121 -15.71 2.73 -6.08
CA GLU A 121 -16.96 3.47 -5.81
C GLU A 121 -16.75 4.99 -5.81
N ASP A 122 -15.51 5.46 -5.58
CA ASP A 122 -15.17 6.89 -5.64
C ASP A 122 -15.15 7.42 -7.09
N ASP A 123 -14.96 6.53 -8.07
CA ASP A 123 -14.84 6.87 -9.49
C ASP A 123 -16.11 6.51 -10.29
N ILE A 124 -17.25 6.36 -9.61
CA ILE A 124 -18.54 6.12 -10.24
C ILE A 124 -19.25 7.45 -10.51
N GLU A 125 -19.53 7.74 -11.77
CA GLU A 125 -20.37 8.86 -12.19
C GLU A 125 -21.79 8.41 -12.48
N ASN A 126 -22.77 8.93 -11.72
CA ASN A 126 -24.16 8.80 -12.03
C ASN A 126 -24.62 10.00 -12.86
N VAL A 127 -24.98 9.76 -14.10
CA VAL A 127 -25.56 10.76 -14.99
C VAL A 127 -27.04 10.85 -14.73
N ASN A 128 -27.49 12.00 -14.26
CA ASN A 128 -28.89 12.34 -14.05
C ASN A 128 -29.23 13.67 -14.74
N SER A 129 -30.49 13.96 -14.97
CA SER A 129 -30.93 15.25 -15.42
C SER A 129 -31.33 16.15 -14.26
N PHE A 130 -31.10 17.45 -14.38
CA PHE A 130 -31.58 18.47 -13.42
C PHE A 130 -33.02 18.91 -13.71
N ILE A 131 -33.52 18.54 -14.86
CA ILE A 131 -34.86 18.93 -15.36
C ILE A 131 -35.54 17.78 -16.08
N ASP A 132 -36.81 17.88 -16.23
CA ASP A 132 -37.60 16.98 -17.06
C ASP A 132 -37.48 17.32 -18.56
N GLY A 133 -37.68 16.32 -19.40
CA GLY A 133 -37.59 16.47 -20.84
C GLY A 133 -37.53 15.14 -21.59
N TRP A 134 -37.33 15.23 -22.89
CA TRP A 134 -37.22 14.09 -23.80
C TRP A 134 -35.78 13.91 -24.23
N VAL A 135 -35.27 12.67 -24.10
CA VAL A 135 -33.96 12.27 -24.64
C VAL A 135 -34.06 12.24 -26.18
N ARG A 136 -33.06 12.84 -26.81
CA ARG A 136 -32.90 12.84 -28.27
C ARG A 136 -31.44 12.52 -28.62
N ASN A 137 -31.23 11.92 -29.77
CA ASN A 137 -29.89 11.65 -30.31
C ASN A 137 -28.98 10.96 -29.29
N LEU A 138 -29.45 9.87 -28.66
CA LEU A 138 -28.65 9.07 -27.70
C LEU A 138 -27.45 8.48 -28.42
N ARG A 139 -26.23 8.90 -27.99
CA ARG A 139 -24.94 8.47 -28.59
C ARG A 139 -24.42 7.17 -28.01
N ILE A 140 -24.86 6.80 -26.81
CA ILE A 140 -24.50 5.60 -26.11
C ILE A 140 -25.55 4.53 -26.38
N THR A 141 -25.13 3.40 -26.95
CA THR A 141 -26.06 2.37 -27.43
C THR A 141 -26.19 1.18 -26.53
N ALA A 142 -25.10 0.86 -25.79
CA ALA A 142 -25.05 -0.35 -24.98
C ALA A 142 -24.29 -0.15 -23.66
N VAL A 143 -24.55 -1.05 -22.72
CA VAL A 143 -23.69 -1.27 -21.55
C VAL A 143 -22.36 -1.84 -22.04
N GLY A 144 -21.25 -1.32 -21.52
CA GLY A 144 -19.91 -1.65 -21.98
C GLY A 144 -19.30 -0.63 -22.94
N ASP A 145 -20.11 0.31 -23.46
CA ASP A 145 -19.59 1.37 -24.35
C ASP A 145 -18.60 2.27 -23.62
N PRO A 146 -17.42 2.54 -24.21
CA PRO A 146 -16.45 3.46 -23.65
C PRO A 146 -16.90 4.91 -23.85
N VAL A 147 -16.72 5.72 -22.81
CA VAL A 147 -17.05 7.14 -22.79
C VAL A 147 -15.82 7.95 -22.40
N ARG A 148 -15.62 9.10 -23.05
CA ARG A 148 -14.56 10.05 -22.72
C ARG A 148 -15.14 11.29 -22.04
N LYS A 149 -14.41 11.84 -21.10
CA LYS A 149 -14.77 13.13 -20.49
C LYS A 149 -15.02 14.20 -21.55
N GLY A 150 -16.17 14.88 -21.46
CA GLY A 150 -16.59 15.89 -22.42
C GLY A 150 -17.26 15.33 -23.70
N GLN A 151 -17.40 14.00 -23.80
CA GLN A 151 -18.16 13.39 -24.89
C GLN A 151 -19.65 13.65 -24.71
N VAL A 152 -20.35 13.96 -25.82
CA VAL A 152 -21.83 14.09 -25.84
C VAL A 152 -22.45 12.72 -25.63
N LEU A 153 -23.27 12.60 -24.59
CA LEU A 153 -24.02 11.38 -24.27
C LEU A 153 -25.36 11.32 -24.99
N PHE A 154 -26.10 12.38 -24.91
CA PHE A 154 -27.40 12.56 -25.56
C PHE A 154 -27.76 14.05 -25.67
N GLU A 155 -28.81 14.34 -26.37
CA GLU A 155 -29.43 15.67 -26.42
C GLU A 155 -30.72 15.64 -25.60
N LEU A 156 -31.00 16.72 -24.87
CA LEU A 156 -32.20 16.88 -24.06
C LEU A 156 -33.07 17.99 -24.65
N TYR A 157 -34.30 17.66 -24.96
CA TYR A 157 -35.35 18.64 -25.26
C TYR A 157 -36.17 18.88 -24.00
N SER A 158 -36.18 20.11 -23.52
CA SER A 158 -37.01 20.54 -22.38
C SER A 158 -37.63 21.91 -22.65
N PRO A 159 -38.98 22.05 -22.58
CA PRO A 159 -39.63 23.35 -22.69
C PRO A 159 -39.14 24.36 -21.64
N SER A 160 -38.85 23.91 -20.42
CA SER A 160 -38.33 24.75 -19.36
C SER A 160 -36.97 25.35 -19.71
N LEU A 161 -36.08 24.57 -20.37
CA LEU A 161 -34.78 25.06 -20.85
C LEU A 161 -34.93 26.06 -21.99
N VAL A 162 -35.83 25.79 -22.93
CA VAL A 162 -36.12 26.72 -24.05
C VAL A 162 -36.58 28.05 -23.51
N ASN A 163 -37.55 28.06 -22.58
CA ASN A 163 -38.07 29.28 -21.96
C ASN A 163 -36.95 30.03 -21.17
N ALA A 164 -36.13 29.34 -20.39
CA ALA A 164 -35.05 29.97 -19.64
C ALA A 164 -33.97 30.58 -20.56
N GLN A 165 -33.70 29.97 -21.71
CA GLN A 165 -32.83 30.55 -22.74
C GLN A 165 -33.43 31.82 -23.35
N GLN A 166 -34.75 31.79 -23.67
CA GLN A 166 -35.45 32.96 -24.18
C GLN A 166 -35.42 34.12 -23.19
N GLU A 167 -35.62 33.87 -21.91
CA GLU A 167 -35.51 34.88 -20.86
C GLU A 167 -34.11 35.55 -20.84
N LEU A 168 -33.03 34.78 -20.98
CA LEU A 168 -31.67 35.33 -21.04
C LEU A 168 -31.49 36.19 -22.30
N VAL A 169 -31.95 35.72 -23.47
CA VAL A 169 -31.84 36.47 -24.73
C VAL A 169 -32.61 37.79 -24.65
N LEU A 170 -33.84 37.79 -24.11
CA LEU A 170 -34.62 39.00 -23.90
C LEU A 170 -33.97 39.97 -22.92
N ALA A 171 -33.38 39.45 -21.84
CA ALA A 171 -32.64 40.27 -20.88
C ALA A 171 -31.43 40.97 -21.50
N LEU A 172 -30.73 40.29 -22.42
CA LEU A 172 -29.61 40.84 -23.17
C LEU A 172 -30.07 41.94 -24.14
N GLN A 173 -31.16 41.71 -24.86
CA GLN A 173 -31.74 42.66 -25.82
C GLN A 173 -32.21 43.96 -25.14
N ASN A 174 -32.77 43.82 -23.93
CA ASN A 174 -33.23 44.94 -23.11
C ASN A 174 -32.13 45.62 -22.31
N ASN A 175 -30.87 45.19 -22.42
CA ASN A 175 -29.72 45.68 -21.65
C ASN A 175 -29.96 45.71 -20.11
N ASN A 176 -30.78 44.78 -19.61
CA ASN A 176 -31.06 44.67 -18.16
C ASN A 176 -30.05 43.74 -17.49
N GLN A 177 -28.97 44.31 -16.95
CA GLN A 177 -27.88 43.56 -16.35
C GLN A 177 -28.31 42.65 -15.16
N GLN A 178 -29.25 43.12 -14.34
CA GLN A 178 -29.76 42.32 -13.21
C GLN A 178 -30.51 41.09 -13.70
N LEU A 179 -31.32 41.22 -14.73
CA LEU A 179 -32.07 40.12 -15.33
C LEU A 179 -31.13 39.14 -16.05
N VAL A 180 -30.09 39.63 -16.73
CA VAL A 180 -29.05 38.80 -17.35
C VAL A 180 -28.38 37.90 -16.30
N GLU A 181 -27.94 38.46 -15.18
CA GLU A 181 -27.31 37.69 -14.10
C GLU A 181 -28.28 36.65 -13.46
N ALA A 182 -29.54 37.04 -13.23
CA ALA A 182 -30.54 36.13 -12.70
C ALA A 182 -30.82 34.95 -13.66
N SER A 183 -31.02 35.26 -14.95
CA SER A 183 -31.27 34.23 -15.99
C SER A 183 -30.08 33.33 -16.21
N ARG A 184 -28.86 33.87 -16.12
CA ARG A 184 -27.62 33.07 -16.18
C ARG A 184 -27.53 32.06 -15.00
N LYS A 185 -27.78 32.51 -13.77
CA LYS A 185 -27.85 31.62 -12.60
C LYS A 185 -28.90 30.55 -12.75
N LYS A 186 -30.09 30.92 -13.25
CA LYS A 186 -31.16 29.97 -13.52
C LYS A 186 -30.75 28.89 -14.50
N LEU A 187 -30.07 29.23 -15.60
CA LEU A 187 -29.59 28.28 -16.61
C LEU A 187 -28.50 27.33 -16.02
N ILE A 188 -27.61 27.82 -15.15
CA ILE A 188 -26.65 26.98 -14.45
C ILE A 188 -27.37 25.96 -13.55
N THR A 189 -28.37 26.38 -12.79
CA THR A 189 -29.19 25.51 -11.94
C THR A 189 -29.95 24.46 -12.75
N LEU A 190 -30.36 24.79 -13.96
CA LEU A 190 -30.98 23.86 -14.90
C LEU A 190 -29.99 22.94 -15.62
N GLY A 191 -28.68 23.02 -15.30
CA GLY A 191 -27.65 22.09 -15.76
C GLY A 191 -26.92 22.50 -17.04
N LEU A 192 -27.08 23.72 -17.56
CA LEU A 192 -26.27 24.18 -18.68
C LEU A 192 -24.85 24.46 -18.25
N THR A 193 -23.90 24.07 -19.08
CA THR A 193 -22.48 24.38 -18.88
C THR A 193 -22.20 25.86 -19.16
N LEU A 194 -21.15 26.40 -18.53
CA LEU A 194 -20.73 27.80 -18.79
C LEU A 194 -20.45 28.07 -20.28
N ASN A 195 -19.90 27.08 -20.99
CA ASN A 195 -19.61 27.19 -22.40
C ASN A 195 -20.91 27.35 -23.25
N GLN A 196 -21.93 26.57 -22.94
CA GLN A 196 -23.24 26.67 -23.60
C GLN A 196 -23.92 28.00 -23.31
N ILE A 197 -23.82 28.50 -22.07
CA ILE A 197 -24.37 29.82 -21.69
C ILE A 197 -23.62 30.94 -22.42
N ASN A 198 -22.29 30.90 -22.46
CA ASN A 198 -21.49 31.88 -23.18
C ASN A 198 -21.78 31.87 -24.69
N GLU A 199 -21.97 30.69 -25.28
CA GLU A 199 -22.37 30.55 -26.67
C GLU A 199 -23.75 31.19 -26.90
N LEU A 200 -24.75 30.93 -26.03
CA LEU A 200 -26.06 31.52 -26.08
C LEU A 200 -26.01 33.06 -26.00
N GLN A 201 -25.21 33.60 -25.08
CA GLN A 201 -25.00 35.04 -24.92
C GLN A 201 -24.38 35.66 -26.20
N ARG A 202 -23.41 34.99 -26.82
CA ARG A 202 -22.72 35.47 -28.01
C ARG A 202 -23.61 35.39 -29.25
N THR A 203 -24.35 34.28 -29.41
CA THR A 203 -25.13 34.01 -30.62
C THR A 203 -26.58 34.54 -30.55
N GLN A 204 -27.09 34.71 -29.33
CA GLN A 204 -28.49 35.02 -29.02
C GLN A 204 -29.50 34.07 -29.71
N LYS A 205 -29.05 32.85 -30.05
CA LYS A 205 -29.89 31.83 -30.69
C LYS A 205 -30.24 30.75 -29.67
N VAL A 206 -31.54 30.63 -29.41
CA VAL A 206 -32.10 29.59 -28.55
C VAL A 206 -31.96 28.23 -29.23
N LYS A 207 -31.36 27.26 -28.50
CA LYS A 207 -31.28 25.86 -28.92
C LYS A 207 -32.44 25.09 -28.32
N GLN A 208 -33.19 24.37 -29.13
CA GLN A 208 -34.27 23.51 -28.62
C GLN A 208 -33.74 22.26 -27.94
N GLN A 209 -32.64 21.73 -28.44
CA GLN A 209 -31.96 20.53 -27.89
C GLN A 209 -30.62 20.94 -27.31
N ILE A 210 -30.35 20.52 -26.09
CA ILE A 210 -29.15 20.84 -25.36
C ILE A 210 -28.36 19.56 -25.17
N GLU A 211 -27.08 19.57 -25.53
CA GLU A 211 -26.16 18.46 -25.36
C GLU A 211 -25.82 18.24 -23.89
N VAL A 212 -25.90 17.00 -23.46
CA VAL A 212 -25.47 16.53 -22.14
C VAL A 212 -24.16 15.80 -22.30
N TYR A 213 -23.17 16.22 -21.54
CA TYR A 213 -21.79 15.74 -21.65
C TYR A 213 -21.40 14.85 -20.45
N ALA A 214 -20.53 13.88 -20.72
CA ALA A 214 -19.86 13.11 -19.66
C ALA A 214 -18.92 13.99 -18.83
N LYS A 215 -18.95 13.86 -17.51
CA LYS A 215 -18.04 14.57 -16.59
C LYS A 215 -16.75 13.80 -16.37
N SER A 216 -16.78 12.47 -16.50
CA SER A 216 -15.62 11.57 -16.37
C SER A 216 -15.45 10.72 -17.64
N SER A 217 -14.29 10.04 -17.73
CA SER A 217 -14.06 8.97 -18.69
C SER A 217 -14.29 7.63 -18.02
N GLY A 218 -14.75 6.63 -18.76
CA GLY A 218 -14.99 5.31 -18.21
C GLY A 218 -15.76 4.41 -19.15
N ILE A 219 -16.42 3.42 -18.59
CA ILE A 219 -17.29 2.47 -19.31
C ILE A 219 -18.70 2.58 -18.74
N VAL A 220 -19.69 2.53 -19.59
CA VAL A 220 -21.09 2.55 -19.18
C VAL A 220 -21.43 1.21 -18.50
N SER A 221 -21.67 1.23 -17.19
CA SER A 221 -22.08 0.03 -16.43
C SER A 221 -23.58 -0.17 -16.36
N LYS A 222 -24.36 0.94 -16.44
CA LYS A 222 -25.82 0.90 -16.47
C LYS A 222 -26.35 1.91 -17.48
N LEU A 223 -27.36 1.52 -18.25
CA LEU A 223 -28.03 2.37 -19.24
C LEU A 223 -29.54 2.21 -19.10
N ASN A 224 -30.18 3.18 -18.43
CA ASN A 224 -31.60 3.16 -18.09
C ASN A 224 -32.47 4.01 -19.04
N ILE A 225 -31.90 4.56 -20.11
CA ILE A 225 -32.57 5.41 -21.05
C ILE A 225 -32.52 4.85 -22.49
N ARG A 226 -33.43 5.32 -23.30
CA ARG A 226 -33.46 5.07 -24.75
C ARG A 226 -33.81 6.38 -25.45
N ASP A 227 -33.53 6.46 -26.74
CA ASP A 227 -33.90 7.58 -27.54
C ASP A 227 -35.42 7.78 -27.53
N GLY A 228 -35.89 9.02 -27.43
CA GLY A 228 -37.32 9.39 -27.38
C GLY A 228 -37.97 9.24 -26.00
N ILE A 229 -37.32 8.71 -24.99
CA ILE A 229 -37.93 8.57 -23.65
C ILE A 229 -38.05 9.92 -22.93
N TYR A 230 -39.12 10.07 -22.14
CA TYR A 230 -39.28 11.18 -21.22
C TYR A 230 -38.57 10.89 -19.89
N ILE A 231 -37.74 11.80 -19.43
CA ILE A 231 -36.97 11.68 -18.22
C ILE A 231 -37.37 12.73 -17.18
N LYS A 232 -37.14 12.38 -15.90
CA LYS A 232 -37.35 13.23 -14.74
C LYS A 232 -36.07 13.36 -13.91
N PRO A 233 -35.90 14.43 -13.10
CA PRO A 233 -34.69 14.68 -12.33
C PRO A 233 -34.33 13.60 -11.28
N ASP A 234 -35.29 12.82 -10.82
CA ASP A 234 -35.17 11.82 -9.75
C ASP A 234 -34.51 10.50 -10.20
N LYS A 235 -34.21 10.34 -11.49
CA LYS A 235 -33.73 9.07 -12.05
C LYS A 235 -32.29 9.13 -12.51
N ILE A 236 -31.56 8.08 -12.19
CA ILE A 236 -30.23 7.82 -12.77
C ILE A 236 -30.46 7.33 -14.20
N LEU A 237 -29.95 8.08 -15.17
CA LEU A 237 -30.10 7.82 -16.60
C LEU A 237 -29.09 6.76 -17.07
N MET A 238 -27.84 6.92 -16.67
CA MET A 238 -26.75 5.96 -16.87
C MET A 238 -25.71 6.09 -15.78
N THR A 239 -24.91 5.04 -15.61
CA THR A 239 -23.77 5.02 -14.71
C THR A 239 -22.52 4.78 -15.53
N ILE A 240 -21.48 5.60 -15.32
CA ILE A 240 -20.16 5.50 -15.94
C ILE A 240 -19.18 5.15 -14.84
N GLU A 241 -18.37 4.11 -15.03
CA GLU A 241 -17.38 3.63 -14.09
C GLU A 241 -15.98 3.74 -14.70
N ASP A 242 -15.07 4.41 -14.01
CA ASP A 242 -13.66 4.43 -14.39
C ASP A 242 -13.01 3.16 -13.85
N LEU A 243 -12.53 2.31 -14.76
CA LEU A 243 -11.86 1.06 -14.43
C LEU A 243 -10.33 1.20 -14.40
N SER A 244 -9.79 2.42 -14.38
CA SER A 244 -8.34 2.67 -14.23
C SER A 244 -7.83 2.23 -12.86
N SER A 245 -8.69 2.28 -11.84
CA SER A 245 -8.48 1.72 -10.52
C SER A 245 -9.67 0.82 -10.14
N VAL A 246 -9.36 -0.23 -9.38
CA VAL A 246 -10.38 -1.19 -8.93
C VAL A 246 -10.17 -1.49 -7.45
N TRP A 247 -11.26 -1.79 -6.78
CA TRP A 247 -11.21 -2.31 -5.41
C TRP A 247 -11.18 -3.83 -5.42
N ILE A 248 -10.53 -4.41 -4.44
CA ILE A 248 -10.64 -5.83 -4.14
C ILE A 248 -11.43 -5.93 -2.83
N ARG A 249 -12.68 -6.34 -2.94
CA ARG A 249 -13.55 -6.58 -1.79
C ARG A 249 -13.26 -7.97 -1.24
N VAL A 250 -12.69 -8.01 -0.05
CA VAL A 250 -12.22 -9.23 0.60
C VAL A 250 -13.20 -9.64 1.69
N GLU A 251 -13.53 -10.94 1.78
CA GLU A 251 -14.38 -11.48 2.82
C GLU A 251 -13.53 -12.11 3.93
N VAL A 252 -13.60 -11.55 5.12
CA VAL A 252 -12.86 -12.03 6.29
C VAL A 252 -13.85 -12.59 7.31
N TYR A 253 -13.54 -13.77 7.86
CA TYR A 253 -14.36 -14.36 8.92
C TYR A 253 -14.34 -13.49 10.18
N GLU A 254 -15.48 -13.43 10.88
CA GLU A 254 -15.67 -12.63 12.09
C GLU A 254 -14.57 -12.91 13.14
N ALA A 255 -14.19 -14.16 13.34
CA ALA A 255 -13.13 -14.56 14.28
C ALA A 255 -11.72 -14.02 13.92
N GLN A 256 -11.55 -13.51 12.70
CA GLN A 256 -10.28 -12.96 12.20
C GLN A 256 -10.35 -11.45 11.97
N ALA A 257 -11.51 -10.84 12.15
CA ALA A 257 -11.74 -9.43 11.86
C ALA A 257 -10.82 -8.51 12.68
N ASP A 258 -10.56 -8.84 13.94
CA ASP A 258 -9.68 -8.08 14.84
C ASP A 258 -8.21 -8.04 14.38
N TRP A 259 -7.82 -8.95 13.49
CA TRP A 259 -6.45 -8.99 12.96
C TRP A 259 -6.25 -8.05 11.77
N VAL A 260 -7.35 -7.62 11.14
CA VAL A 260 -7.31 -6.71 9.98
C VAL A 260 -7.24 -5.27 10.49
N LYS A 261 -6.20 -4.56 10.06
CA LYS A 261 -5.98 -3.15 10.40
C LYS A 261 -5.76 -2.35 9.14
N MET A 262 -6.03 -1.06 9.20
CA MET A 262 -5.74 -0.17 8.08
C MET A 262 -4.24 -0.15 7.76
N ASN A 263 -3.92 -0.01 6.48
CA ASN A 263 -2.55 0.03 5.94
C ASN A 263 -1.76 -1.28 6.08
N GLN A 264 -2.42 -2.42 6.23
CA GLN A 264 -1.77 -3.72 6.12
C GLN A 264 -1.47 -4.07 4.67
N ILE A 265 -0.35 -4.75 4.46
CA ILE A 265 0.01 -5.27 3.13
C ILE A 265 -0.88 -6.47 2.83
N ALA A 266 -1.51 -6.45 1.66
CA ALA A 266 -2.26 -7.55 1.11
C ALA A 266 -1.63 -8.00 -0.21
N GLN A 267 -1.71 -9.29 -0.50
CA GLN A 267 -1.28 -9.86 -1.77
C GLN A 267 -2.49 -10.51 -2.45
N ALA A 268 -2.69 -10.18 -3.71
CA ALA A 268 -3.76 -10.75 -4.50
C ALA A 268 -3.23 -11.55 -5.68
N THR A 269 -3.79 -12.74 -5.89
CA THR A 269 -3.52 -13.57 -7.07
C THR A 269 -4.81 -13.83 -7.80
N PHE A 270 -4.75 -13.84 -9.13
CA PHE A 270 -5.92 -14.05 -9.98
C PHE A 270 -5.74 -15.33 -10.80
N PRO A 271 -6.73 -16.24 -10.84
CA PRO A 271 -6.64 -17.46 -11.62
C PRO A 271 -6.41 -17.23 -13.12
N GLY A 272 -6.94 -16.14 -13.66
CA GLY A 272 -6.76 -15.74 -15.07
C GLY A 272 -5.38 -15.14 -15.40
N LEU A 273 -4.54 -14.86 -14.40
CA LEU A 273 -3.21 -14.26 -14.56
C LEU A 273 -2.18 -15.00 -13.70
N PRO A 274 -1.90 -16.27 -14.03
CA PRO A 274 -0.99 -17.10 -13.22
C PRO A 274 0.40 -16.50 -13.16
N GLY A 275 1.00 -16.52 -11.96
CA GLY A 275 2.35 -16.01 -11.71
C GLY A 275 2.46 -14.50 -11.47
N LYS A 276 1.37 -13.74 -11.53
CA LYS A 276 1.33 -12.34 -11.09
C LYS A 276 0.75 -12.23 -9.69
N VAL A 277 1.48 -11.51 -8.84
CA VAL A 277 1.06 -11.11 -7.50
C VAL A 277 0.94 -9.60 -7.48
N TRP A 278 -0.15 -9.10 -6.97
CA TRP A 278 -0.49 -7.67 -6.88
C TRP A 278 -0.43 -7.19 -5.45
#